data_2c16452ca1ebc42569c158e4a6aa233b
#
_entry.id   2c16452ca1ebc42569c158e4a6aa233b
#
_cell.length_a   1.000
_cell.length_b   1.000
_cell.length_c   1.000
_cell.angle_alpha   90.00
_cell.angle_beta   90.00
_cell.angle_gamma   90.00
#
_symmetry.space_group_name_H-M   'P 1'
#
loop_
_entity.id
_entity.type
_entity.pdbx_description
1 polymer ?
#
loop_
_entity_poly.entity_id
_entity_poly.type
_entity_poly.pdbx_seq_one_letter_code
_entity_poly.pdbx_strand_id
1 'polypeptide(L)'
;MMNVDWDAFDSPSKPKNLTWNAYSAKGNVINYNTMEAFKKFDKVQYLNGTESKILLDAIQSDKSLEDPRMLSRLVIHMFADLKKYHYYYWFAFPAFVLPKEIQVQKKPTLISEEFSEHKCKAFSSAYQAWKKDNPKQSGYFWINSDKDNIYSLKEGMEIQDQNLILGFADPSTLPEYPGWPLRNLLALISMKRPEKLQEGIKILALRQKAINSELSIGSSLILTIQCSSGEYNCENWQVTGWEKNDKGQFAPKFANMKASMDPKSLAESSVDLNLKLMKWRLVPELDLNKMYNVKCLLLGSGTLGCNVARCLLGWGVKNITFVDNGKVSYSNPVRQSLFNFEDCLEGGKHKAETASETLKKIFPGVNTKGHTINIPMPGHPISDSLKPKVQTDYESLEELIKSHDVIYLLMDTRESRWLPTVMAAHHGKLVINAALGFDSFLVMRHGIRNQDSWTSDICTKGCVPGNQLGCYFCNDVVAPGDSTKDRTLDQQCTVTRPGVSYQAAAFAVELMASVLQHPQGLMASSSIGQAENEEGPLGETFHSLRGSISNFHFTRPTTQRFSNCTACSQKVLEEFAQKGFQLLLATSDNPKYLEDLTGLSNLMSDMNFDDVIVCSDDDF
;
A
#
# COMPACT_ATOMS: atom_id res chain seq x y z
N MET A 1 -9.01 13.32 -17.89
CA MET A 1 -9.76 13.00 -16.65
C MET A 1 -10.18 14.32 -16.02
N MET A 2 -11.43 14.47 -15.58
CA MET A 2 -11.91 15.64 -14.86
C MET A 2 -11.91 15.32 -13.36
N ASN A 3 -11.32 16.21 -12.57
CA ASN A 3 -11.35 16.14 -11.11
C ASN A 3 -12.11 17.36 -10.58
N VAL A 4 -12.98 17.16 -9.60
CA VAL A 4 -13.63 18.23 -8.87
C VAL A 4 -12.89 18.39 -7.55
N ASP A 5 -12.35 19.59 -7.30
CA ASP A 5 -11.66 19.86 -6.04
C ASP A 5 -12.65 19.83 -4.87
N TRP A 6 -12.19 19.38 -3.69
CA TRP A 6 -13.03 19.27 -2.51
C TRP A 6 -13.62 20.62 -2.05
N ASP A 7 -12.93 21.72 -2.33
CA ASP A 7 -13.36 23.09 -2.04
C ASP A 7 -13.96 23.82 -3.27
N ALA A 8 -14.29 23.08 -4.35
CA ALA A 8 -14.84 23.65 -5.58
C ALA A 8 -16.20 24.34 -5.38
N PHE A 9 -16.92 23.97 -4.31
CA PHE A 9 -18.22 24.53 -3.95
C PHE A 9 -18.13 25.63 -2.89
N ASP A 10 -16.95 25.88 -2.32
CA ASP A 10 -16.71 26.95 -1.35
C ASP A 10 -16.47 28.29 -2.06
N SER A 11 -16.93 29.37 -1.47
CA SER A 11 -16.71 30.71 -2.00
C SER A 11 -15.81 31.54 -1.06
N PRO A 12 -14.70 32.11 -1.58
CA PRO A 12 -14.12 31.98 -2.91
C PRO A 12 -13.15 30.80 -3.01
N SER A 13 -13.39 29.88 -3.93
CA SER A 13 -12.42 28.82 -4.21
C SER A 13 -11.14 29.41 -4.80
N LYS A 14 -9.99 29.15 -4.18
CA LYS A 14 -8.68 29.57 -4.70
C LYS A 14 -8.11 28.47 -5.58
N PRO A 15 -7.60 28.79 -6.80
CA PRO A 15 -6.88 27.80 -7.59
C PRO A 15 -5.68 27.30 -6.80
N LYS A 16 -5.59 26.00 -6.63
CA LYS A 16 -4.44 25.33 -5.99
C LYS A 16 -3.31 25.13 -6.99
N ASN A 17 -2.15 24.71 -6.50
CA ASN A 17 -1.05 24.27 -7.34
C ASN A 17 -1.52 23.13 -8.25
N LEU A 18 -1.65 23.43 -9.54
CA LEU A 18 -2.08 22.46 -10.54
C LEU A 18 -0.90 21.55 -10.90
N THR A 19 -1.17 20.27 -11.05
CA THR A 19 -0.19 19.35 -11.63
C THR A 19 0.18 19.78 -13.04
N TRP A 20 1.33 19.33 -13.54
CA TRP A 20 1.85 19.70 -14.85
C TRP A 20 0.84 19.48 -16.00
N ASN A 21 0.01 18.43 -15.90
CA ASN A 21 -0.95 18.00 -16.92
C ASN A 21 -2.39 18.48 -16.67
N ALA A 22 -2.61 19.37 -15.73
CA ALA A 22 -3.94 19.88 -15.39
C ALA A 22 -4.05 21.39 -15.62
N TYR A 23 -5.21 21.87 -15.98
CA TYR A 23 -5.58 23.26 -15.94
C TYR A 23 -6.95 23.41 -15.27
N SER A 24 -7.19 24.58 -14.68
CA SER A 24 -8.43 24.88 -13.99
C SER A 24 -9.52 25.27 -14.99
N ALA A 25 -10.72 24.74 -14.81
CA ALA A 25 -11.91 25.11 -15.55
C ALA A 25 -13.04 25.49 -14.58
N LYS A 26 -13.98 26.32 -15.01
CA LYS A 26 -15.22 26.60 -14.27
C LYS A 26 -16.31 25.63 -14.69
N GLY A 27 -17.28 25.38 -13.81
CA GLY A 27 -18.41 24.54 -14.16
C GLY A 27 -19.59 24.71 -13.23
N ASN A 28 -20.72 24.16 -13.64
CA ASN A 28 -21.94 24.09 -12.85
C ASN A 28 -22.37 22.64 -12.66
N VAL A 29 -22.76 22.30 -11.44
CA VAL A 29 -23.42 21.03 -11.14
C VAL A 29 -24.86 21.33 -10.77
N ILE A 30 -25.79 20.72 -11.50
CA ILE A 30 -27.23 20.88 -11.30
C ILE A 30 -27.82 19.55 -10.86
N ASN A 31 -28.30 19.51 -9.64
CA ASN A 31 -28.91 18.32 -9.05
C ASN A 31 -30.42 18.33 -9.22
N TYR A 32 -30.97 17.20 -9.61
CA TYR A 32 -32.41 16.97 -9.69
C TYR A 32 -32.87 16.12 -8.51
N ASN A 33 -33.98 16.51 -7.90
CA ASN A 33 -34.54 15.77 -6.76
C ASN A 33 -35.30 14.49 -7.18
N THR A 34 -35.70 14.40 -8.45
CA THR A 34 -36.43 13.24 -8.97
C THR A 34 -35.89 12.79 -10.32
N MET A 35 -35.97 11.49 -10.59
CA MET A 35 -35.63 10.93 -11.90
C MET A 35 -36.51 11.48 -13.03
N GLU A 36 -37.76 11.83 -12.73
CA GLU A 36 -38.70 12.41 -13.70
C GLU A 36 -38.26 13.80 -14.16
N ALA A 37 -37.88 14.66 -13.22
CA ALA A 37 -37.36 16.00 -13.53
C ALA A 37 -36.04 15.88 -14.33
N PHE A 38 -35.17 14.96 -13.97
CA PHE A 38 -33.94 14.67 -14.69
C PHE A 38 -34.17 14.19 -16.14
N LYS A 39 -35.22 13.36 -16.38
CA LYS A 39 -35.58 12.90 -17.72
C LYS A 39 -36.25 13.97 -18.58
N LYS A 40 -37.07 14.86 -17.97
CA LYS A 40 -37.81 15.94 -18.66
C LYS A 40 -36.95 17.14 -19.04
N PHE A 41 -35.71 17.21 -18.53
CA PHE A 41 -34.80 18.30 -18.79
C PHE A 41 -34.49 18.46 -20.30
N ASP A 42 -34.75 19.64 -20.83
CA ASP A 42 -34.46 19.97 -22.23
C ASP A 42 -33.00 20.42 -22.41
N LYS A 43 -32.21 19.51 -22.95
CA LYS A 43 -30.77 19.65 -23.16
C LYS A 43 -30.42 20.70 -24.23
N VAL A 44 -31.22 20.76 -25.28
CA VAL A 44 -30.99 21.70 -26.40
C VAL A 44 -31.29 23.14 -25.97
N GLN A 45 -32.45 23.31 -25.34
CA GLN A 45 -32.85 24.63 -24.81
C GLN A 45 -31.85 25.13 -23.75
N TYR A 46 -31.32 24.27 -22.90
CA TYR A 46 -30.36 24.65 -21.89
C TYR A 46 -29.04 25.16 -22.50
N LEU A 47 -28.45 24.43 -23.45
CA LEU A 47 -27.20 24.87 -24.10
C LEU A 47 -27.40 26.19 -24.89
N ASN A 48 -28.43 26.26 -25.71
CA ASN A 48 -28.66 27.44 -26.56
C ASN A 48 -29.32 28.62 -25.83
N GLY A 49 -30.06 28.36 -24.74
CA GLY A 49 -30.71 29.39 -23.96
C GLY A 49 -29.89 29.92 -22.78
N THR A 50 -29.19 29.06 -22.08
CA THR A 50 -28.46 29.39 -20.84
C THR A 50 -26.96 29.50 -21.07
N GLU A 51 -26.33 28.42 -21.53
CA GLU A 51 -24.86 28.36 -21.64
C GLU A 51 -24.34 29.25 -22.79
N SER A 52 -25.09 29.36 -23.90
CA SER A 52 -24.77 30.29 -24.98
C SER A 52 -24.69 31.73 -24.49
N LYS A 53 -25.68 32.16 -23.69
CA LYS A 53 -25.69 33.52 -23.12
C LYS A 53 -24.53 33.78 -22.18
N ILE A 54 -24.18 32.78 -21.31
CA ILE A 54 -23.04 32.89 -20.38
C ILE A 54 -21.72 33.02 -21.13
N LEU A 55 -21.51 32.20 -22.17
CA LEU A 55 -20.30 32.22 -22.98
C LEU A 55 -20.20 33.54 -23.76
N LEU A 56 -21.31 33.97 -24.36
CA LEU A 56 -21.38 35.21 -25.12
C LEU A 56 -21.11 36.44 -24.25
N ASP A 57 -21.76 36.54 -23.08
CA ASP A 57 -21.49 37.60 -22.10
C ASP A 57 -20.02 37.60 -21.65
N ALA A 58 -19.43 36.45 -21.40
CA ALA A 58 -18.03 36.36 -21.01
C ALA A 58 -17.07 36.85 -22.10
N ILE A 59 -17.40 36.66 -23.38
CA ILE A 59 -16.60 37.12 -24.51
C ILE A 59 -16.83 38.64 -24.74
N GLN A 60 -18.08 39.10 -24.74
CA GLN A 60 -18.41 40.51 -24.99
C GLN A 60 -17.89 41.44 -23.90
N SER A 61 -18.03 41.06 -22.63
CA SER A 61 -17.64 41.85 -21.46
C SER A 61 -16.16 41.72 -21.05
N ASP A 62 -15.30 41.12 -21.88
CA ASP A 62 -13.87 40.85 -21.62
C ASP A 62 -13.58 39.97 -20.40
N LYS A 63 -14.59 39.43 -19.72
CA LYS A 63 -14.39 38.49 -18.57
C LYS A 63 -13.57 37.30 -18.96
N SER A 64 -13.67 36.82 -20.21
CA SER A 64 -12.88 35.68 -20.70
C SER A 64 -11.40 36.03 -20.97
N LEU A 65 -11.05 37.29 -21.15
CA LEU A 65 -9.65 37.74 -21.21
C LEU A 65 -9.01 37.83 -19.83
N GLU A 66 -9.80 38.18 -18.81
CA GLU A 66 -9.35 38.26 -17.41
C GLU A 66 -9.35 36.90 -16.75
N ASP A 67 -10.33 36.05 -17.04
CA ASP A 67 -10.47 34.68 -16.53
C ASP A 67 -10.80 33.71 -17.68
N PRO A 68 -9.80 33.23 -18.42
CA PRO A 68 -10.00 32.33 -19.55
C PRO A 68 -10.66 30.97 -19.22
N ARG A 69 -10.79 30.64 -17.94
CA ARG A 69 -11.54 29.46 -17.50
C ARG A 69 -13.00 29.50 -17.91
N MET A 70 -13.52 30.67 -18.21
CA MET A 70 -14.86 30.84 -18.75
C MET A 70 -15.03 30.21 -20.15
N LEU A 71 -13.97 30.12 -20.94
CA LEU A 71 -13.97 29.44 -22.25
C LEU A 71 -13.98 27.92 -22.15
N SER A 72 -13.59 27.37 -21.00
CA SER A 72 -13.57 25.92 -20.71
C SER A 72 -14.65 25.52 -19.71
N ARG A 73 -15.80 26.13 -19.74
CA ARG A 73 -16.90 25.79 -18.83
C ARG A 73 -17.36 24.35 -19.02
N LEU A 74 -17.71 23.73 -17.90
CA LEU A 74 -18.23 22.36 -17.84
C LEU A 74 -19.60 22.37 -17.17
N VAL A 75 -20.51 21.54 -17.65
CA VAL A 75 -21.85 21.43 -17.08
C VAL A 75 -22.17 19.97 -16.79
N ILE A 76 -22.64 19.72 -15.56
CA ILE A 76 -23.09 18.41 -15.14
C ILE A 76 -24.53 18.55 -14.65
N HIS A 77 -25.45 17.84 -15.28
CA HIS A 77 -26.79 17.64 -14.79
C HIS A 77 -26.87 16.24 -14.21
N MET A 78 -27.25 16.08 -12.94
CA MET A 78 -27.21 14.79 -12.27
C MET A 78 -28.45 14.50 -11.45
N PHE A 79 -28.75 13.23 -11.33
CA PHE A 79 -29.69 12.66 -10.36
C PHE A 79 -29.00 11.55 -9.58
N ALA A 80 -29.08 11.60 -8.26
CA ALA A 80 -28.52 10.62 -7.35
C ALA A 80 -29.63 9.78 -6.70
N ASP A 81 -29.69 8.48 -7.01
CA ASP A 81 -30.46 7.51 -6.21
C ASP A 81 -29.61 7.07 -5.03
N LEU A 82 -29.71 7.82 -3.93
CA LEU A 82 -28.90 7.58 -2.72
C LEU A 82 -29.19 6.22 -2.05
N LYS A 83 -30.41 5.65 -2.24
CA LYS A 83 -30.75 4.33 -1.67
C LYS A 83 -30.01 3.20 -2.38
N LYS A 84 -29.72 3.38 -3.67
CA LYS A 84 -29.04 2.37 -4.50
C LYS A 84 -27.58 2.72 -4.77
N TYR A 85 -27.13 3.91 -4.35
CA TYR A 85 -25.83 4.50 -4.69
C TYR A 85 -25.60 4.56 -6.21
N HIS A 86 -26.66 4.88 -6.95
CA HIS A 86 -26.65 5.03 -8.40
C HIS A 86 -26.71 6.49 -8.79
N TYR A 87 -25.78 6.92 -9.65
CA TYR A 87 -25.68 8.28 -10.14
C TYR A 87 -25.89 8.28 -11.64
N TYR A 88 -26.86 9.07 -12.08
CA TYR A 88 -27.15 9.31 -13.51
C TYR A 88 -26.77 10.73 -13.83
N TYR A 89 -25.98 10.96 -14.87
CA TYR A 89 -25.54 12.29 -15.20
C TYR A 89 -25.39 12.52 -16.69
N TRP A 90 -25.67 13.77 -17.08
CA TRP A 90 -25.31 14.34 -18.36
C TRP A 90 -24.10 15.23 -18.14
N PHE A 91 -23.11 15.10 -19.01
CA PHE A 91 -21.93 15.93 -19.02
C PHE A 91 -21.89 16.71 -20.32
N ALA A 92 -21.62 18.03 -20.26
CA ALA A 92 -21.43 18.87 -21.42
C ALA A 92 -20.18 19.74 -21.27
N PHE A 93 -19.49 19.91 -22.38
CA PHE A 93 -18.57 21.02 -22.64
C PHE A 93 -19.22 21.97 -23.64
N PRO A 94 -19.91 23.01 -23.19
CA PRO A 94 -20.57 23.98 -24.09
C PRO A 94 -19.55 24.63 -25.03
N ALA A 95 -19.74 24.47 -26.32
CA ALA A 95 -18.87 25.03 -27.33
C ALA A 95 -19.66 25.54 -28.53
N PHE A 96 -19.23 26.65 -29.08
CA PHE A 96 -19.83 27.22 -30.30
C PHE A 96 -19.64 26.29 -31.49
N VAL A 97 -20.68 26.23 -32.33
CA VAL A 97 -20.59 25.62 -33.65
C VAL A 97 -19.99 26.67 -34.57
N LEU A 98 -18.76 26.48 -35.00
CA LEU A 98 -18.05 27.43 -35.84
C LEU A 98 -18.72 27.52 -37.23
N PRO A 99 -18.84 28.71 -37.81
CA PRO A 99 -19.32 28.87 -39.17
C PRO A 99 -18.36 28.23 -40.18
N LYS A 100 -18.89 27.91 -41.37
CA LYS A 100 -18.12 27.21 -42.43
C LYS A 100 -16.98 28.04 -43.00
N GLU A 101 -17.05 29.34 -42.84
CA GLU A 101 -16.07 30.33 -43.29
C GLU A 101 -14.75 30.24 -42.49
N ILE A 102 -14.79 29.73 -41.26
CA ILE A 102 -13.61 29.46 -40.46
C ILE A 102 -13.04 28.10 -40.88
N GLN A 103 -11.94 28.12 -41.61
CA GLN A 103 -11.37 26.92 -42.21
C GLN A 103 -9.93 26.68 -41.76
N VAL A 104 -9.55 25.41 -41.74
CA VAL A 104 -8.16 24.99 -41.52
C VAL A 104 -7.39 25.18 -42.83
N GLN A 105 -6.50 26.18 -42.86
CA GLN A 105 -5.67 26.50 -44.02
C GLN A 105 -4.52 25.48 -44.15
N LYS A 106 -3.84 25.15 -43.02
CA LYS A 106 -2.82 24.12 -42.91
C LYS A 106 -3.32 23.06 -41.97
N LYS A 107 -3.35 21.79 -42.40
CA LYS A 107 -3.75 20.64 -41.58
C LYS A 107 -2.89 20.55 -40.32
N PRO A 108 -3.41 20.04 -39.21
CA PRO A 108 -2.64 19.81 -38.02
C PRO A 108 -1.40 18.94 -38.30
N THR A 109 -0.23 19.40 -37.88
CA THR A 109 1.03 18.68 -37.90
C THR A 109 1.60 18.59 -36.49
N LEU A 110 2.48 17.64 -36.22
CA LEU A 110 3.15 17.59 -34.93
C LEU A 110 4.09 18.78 -34.76
N ILE A 111 4.19 19.30 -33.55
CA ILE A 111 5.10 20.42 -33.24
C ILE A 111 6.56 20.08 -33.58
N SER A 112 6.95 18.82 -33.46
CA SER A 112 8.28 18.31 -33.79
C SER A 112 8.63 18.35 -35.28
N GLU A 113 7.64 18.50 -36.17
CA GLU A 113 7.83 18.67 -37.61
C GLU A 113 8.13 20.12 -37.98
N GLU A 114 7.76 21.07 -37.12
CA GLU A 114 7.91 22.51 -37.38
C GLU A 114 9.02 23.16 -36.55
N PHE A 115 9.29 22.63 -35.35
CA PHE A 115 10.31 23.15 -34.45
C PHE A 115 11.29 22.05 -33.99
N SER A 116 12.56 22.45 -33.80
CA SER A 116 13.58 21.55 -33.30
C SER A 116 13.25 21.04 -31.88
N GLU A 117 13.84 19.91 -31.50
CA GLU A 117 13.66 19.33 -30.15
C GLU A 117 14.08 20.34 -29.05
N HIS A 118 15.17 21.08 -29.28
CA HIS A 118 15.62 22.12 -28.36
C HIS A 118 14.55 23.21 -28.16
N LYS A 119 13.92 23.63 -29.24
CA LYS A 119 12.84 24.64 -29.20
C LYS A 119 11.60 24.11 -28.48
N CYS A 120 11.23 22.87 -28.72
CA CYS A 120 10.13 22.22 -28.01
C CYS A 120 10.39 22.11 -26.49
N LYS A 121 11.63 21.83 -26.09
CA LYS A 121 12.03 21.83 -24.67
C LYS A 121 11.94 23.25 -24.08
N ALA A 122 12.40 24.28 -24.80
CA ALA A 122 12.29 25.67 -24.38
C ALA A 122 10.83 26.08 -24.16
N PHE A 123 9.94 25.78 -25.12
CA PHE A 123 8.51 26.03 -25.00
C PHE A 123 7.87 25.32 -23.79
N SER A 124 8.21 24.05 -23.57
CA SER A 124 7.71 23.28 -22.42
C SER A 124 8.11 23.94 -21.10
N SER A 125 9.39 24.32 -20.97
CA SER A 125 9.93 24.95 -19.77
C SER A 125 9.33 26.33 -19.51
N ALA A 126 9.24 27.18 -20.56
CA ALA A 126 8.63 28.50 -20.48
C ALA A 126 7.14 28.41 -20.05
N TYR A 127 6.39 27.48 -20.64
CA TYR A 127 4.99 27.28 -20.26
C TYR A 127 4.83 26.80 -18.81
N GLN A 128 5.67 25.89 -18.32
CA GLN A 128 5.57 25.41 -16.94
C GLN A 128 5.92 26.52 -15.93
N ALA A 129 6.94 27.32 -16.20
CA ALA A 129 7.28 28.47 -15.36
C ALA A 129 6.13 29.47 -15.31
N TRP A 130 5.61 29.89 -16.49
CA TRP A 130 4.51 30.84 -16.60
C TRP A 130 3.22 30.32 -15.94
N LYS A 131 2.88 29.04 -16.12
CA LYS A 131 1.69 28.41 -15.55
C LYS A 131 1.70 28.43 -14.02
N LYS A 132 2.86 28.27 -13.38
CA LYS A 132 3.01 28.29 -11.93
C LYS A 132 2.56 29.64 -11.35
N ASP A 133 2.88 30.73 -12.04
CA ASP A 133 2.55 32.09 -11.62
C ASP A 133 1.14 32.51 -12.09
N ASN A 134 0.64 31.87 -13.15
CA ASN A 134 -0.64 32.20 -13.78
C ASN A 134 -1.64 31.02 -13.82
N PRO A 135 -1.98 30.39 -12.69
CA PRO A 135 -2.78 29.16 -12.67
C PRO A 135 -4.21 29.32 -13.24
N LYS A 136 -4.79 30.52 -13.15
CA LYS A 136 -6.12 30.82 -13.72
C LYS A 136 -6.11 30.90 -15.23
N GLN A 137 -4.98 31.28 -15.83
CA GLN A 137 -4.84 31.54 -17.26
C GLN A 137 -4.23 30.36 -18.03
N SER A 138 -3.76 29.34 -17.33
CA SER A 138 -2.97 28.23 -17.88
C SER A 138 -3.66 27.41 -18.99
N GLY A 139 -4.97 27.52 -19.14
CA GLY A 139 -5.71 26.85 -20.22
C GLY A 139 -5.54 27.50 -21.59
N TYR A 140 -5.20 28.79 -21.66
CA TYR A 140 -5.13 29.58 -22.89
C TYR A 140 -4.05 30.67 -22.77
N PHE A 141 -3.22 30.85 -23.79
CA PHE A 141 -2.06 31.72 -23.75
C PHE A 141 -1.61 32.11 -25.17
N TRP A 142 -0.68 33.05 -25.24
CA TRP A 142 0.10 33.34 -26.44
C TRP A 142 1.54 32.99 -26.20
N ILE A 143 2.24 32.48 -27.21
CA ILE A 143 3.67 32.22 -27.17
C ILE A 143 4.36 32.91 -28.34
N ASN A 144 5.46 33.61 -28.06
CA ASN A 144 6.31 34.15 -29.10
C ASN A 144 7.31 33.07 -29.55
N SER A 145 7.28 32.70 -30.82
CA SER A 145 8.10 31.64 -31.37
C SER A 145 9.60 31.93 -31.39
N ASP A 146 10.02 33.17 -31.32
CA ASP A 146 11.43 33.55 -31.36
C ASP A 146 12.03 33.71 -29.96
N LYS A 147 11.26 34.36 -29.07
CA LYS A 147 11.72 34.73 -27.71
C LYS A 147 11.33 33.77 -26.63
N ASP A 148 10.52 32.74 -26.91
CA ASP A 148 9.96 31.78 -25.97
C ASP A 148 9.14 32.39 -24.82
N ASN A 149 8.72 33.63 -24.96
CA ASN A 149 7.91 34.32 -23.94
C ASN A 149 6.44 33.90 -24.04
N ILE A 150 5.83 33.65 -22.89
CA ILE A 150 4.41 33.33 -22.77
C ILE A 150 3.67 34.55 -22.24
N TYR A 151 2.53 34.83 -22.83
CA TYR A 151 1.66 35.96 -22.46
C TYR A 151 0.24 35.47 -22.19
N SER A 152 -0.48 36.17 -21.31
CA SER A 152 -1.89 35.94 -21.10
C SER A 152 -2.70 36.25 -22.38
N LEU A 153 -3.97 35.80 -22.44
CA LEU A 153 -4.83 36.15 -23.58
C LEU A 153 -4.95 37.68 -23.74
N LYS A 154 -5.09 38.40 -22.62
CA LYS A 154 -5.23 39.85 -22.62
C LYS A 154 -3.98 40.54 -23.17
N GLU A 155 -2.82 40.24 -22.61
CA GLU A 155 -1.53 40.82 -23.05
C GLU A 155 -1.25 40.54 -24.53
N GLY A 156 -1.42 39.29 -24.97
CA GLY A 156 -1.15 38.90 -26.35
C GLY A 156 -2.11 39.48 -27.37
N MET A 157 -3.32 39.93 -26.93
CA MET A 157 -4.23 40.71 -27.80
C MET A 157 -3.68 42.09 -28.17
N GLU A 158 -2.85 42.68 -27.32
CA GLU A 158 -2.31 44.02 -27.53
C GLU A 158 -0.99 44.01 -28.34
N ILE A 159 -0.35 42.84 -28.44
CA ILE A 159 0.95 42.68 -29.10
C ILE A 159 0.74 42.55 -30.64
N GLN A 160 1.41 43.41 -31.40
CA GLN A 160 1.49 43.31 -32.85
C GLN A 160 2.81 42.67 -33.26
N ASP A 161 2.91 41.33 -33.13
CA ASP A 161 4.07 40.53 -33.53
C ASP A 161 3.57 39.37 -34.42
N GLN A 162 4.19 39.21 -35.59
CA GLN A 162 3.84 38.13 -36.53
C GLN A 162 4.28 36.75 -36.03
N ASN A 163 5.20 36.71 -35.06
CA ASN A 163 5.74 35.46 -34.48
C ASN A 163 4.94 34.96 -33.29
N LEU A 164 3.77 35.54 -33.00
CA LEU A 164 2.87 35.08 -31.97
C LEU A 164 2.04 33.89 -32.43
N ILE A 165 2.08 32.84 -31.63
CA ILE A 165 1.27 31.62 -31.80
C ILE A 165 0.22 31.61 -30.68
N LEU A 166 -1.04 31.41 -31.04
CA LEU A 166 -2.13 31.25 -30.07
C LEU A 166 -2.13 29.83 -29.51
N GLY A 167 -1.92 29.69 -28.20
CA GLY A 167 -1.84 28.41 -27.52
C GLY A 167 -3.07 28.07 -26.68
N PHE A 168 -3.41 26.81 -26.58
CA PHE A 168 -4.32 26.31 -25.56
C PHE A 168 -3.90 24.92 -25.06
N ALA A 169 -4.19 24.61 -23.78
CA ALA A 169 -3.98 23.29 -23.21
C ALA A 169 -5.03 22.32 -23.76
N ASP A 170 -4.59 21.38 -24.59
CA ASP A 170 -5.47 20.49 -25.34
C ASP A 170 -5.70 19.16 -24.60
N PRO A 171 -6.96 18.89 -24.15
CA PRO A 171 -7.31 17.64 -23.52
C PRO A 171 -7.55 16.48 -24.48
N SER A 172 -7.50 16.72 -25.81
CA SER A 172 -7.79 15.71 -26.82
C SER A 172 -6.71 14.62 -26.86
N THR A 173 -7.15 13.38 -27.02
CA THR A 173 -6.28 12.22 -27.26
C THR A 173 -6.24 11.82 -28.73
N LEU A 174 -7.03 12.48 -29.60
CA LEU A 174 -7.06 12.20 -31.02
C LEU A 174 -5.79 12.73 -31.68
N PRO A 175 -5.04 11.90 -32.43
CA PRO A 175 -3.73 12.30 -32.96
C PRO A 175 -3.82 13.43 -33.99
N GLU A 176 -4.89 13.53 -34.78
CA GLU A 176 -5.02 14.46 -35.90
C GLU A 176 -5.94 15.65 -35.63
N TYR A 177 -6.67 15.64 -34.50
CA TYR A 177 -7.71 16.64 -34.26
C TYR A 177 -7.50 17.35 -32.91
N PRO A 178 -7.47 18.70 -32.90
CA PRO A 178 -7.44 19.47 -31.65
C PRO A 178 -8.77 19.33 -30.89
N GLY A 179 -8.70 19.54 -29.59
CA GLY A 179 -9.84 19.43 -28.70
C GLY A 179 -10.84 20.59 -28.80
N TRP A 180 -12.00 20.39 -28.23
CA TRP A 180 -13.14 21.30 -28.22
C TRP A 180 -12.87 22.70 -27.63
N PRO A 181 -11.92 22.92 -26.68
CA PRO A 181 -11.60 24.26 -26.19
C PRO A 181 -11.20 25.25 -27.29
N LEU A 182 -10.65 24.75 -28.39
CA LEU A 182 -10.34 25.58 -29.56
C LEU A 182 -11.54 26.32 -30.12
N ARG A 183 -12.74 25.74 -30.06
CA ARG A 183 -13.96 26.35 -30.63
C ARG A 183 -14.32 27.67 -29.94
N ASN A 184 -14.31 27.67 -28.60
CA ASN A 184 -14.60 28.87 -27.81
C ASN A 184 -13.47 29.89 -27.90
N LEU A 185 -12.23 29.44 -28.04
CA LEU A 185 -11.09 30.31 -28.28
C LEU A 185 -11.20 31.03 -29.63
N LEU A 186 -11.60 30.33 -30.70
CA LEU A 186 -11.83 30.92 -32.00
C LEU A 186 -13.01 31.89 -32.01
N ALA A 187 -14.07 31.59 -31.26
CA ALA A 187 -15.20 32.54 -31.08
C ALA A 187 -14.72 33.82 -30.39
N LEU A 188 -13.84 33.72 -29.38
CA LEU A 188 -13.25 34.92 -28.76
C LEU A 188 -12.41 35.74 -29.77
N ILE A 189 -11.53 35.07 -30.54
CA ILE A 189 -10.68 35.75 -31.51
C ILE A 189 -11.52 36.39 -32.63
N SER A 190 -12.57 35.70 -33.11
CA SER A 190 -13.45 36.23 -34.17
C SER A 190 -14.18 37.54 -33.77
N MET A 191 -14.47 37.71 -32.47
CA MET A 191 -15.10 38.93 -31.97
C MET A 191 -14.11 40.02 -31.58
N LYS A 192 -12.96 39.66 -31.05
CA LYS A 192 -12.01 40.65 -30.50
C LYS A 192 -10.90 41.04 -31.47
N ARG A 193 -10.49 40.14 -32.35
CA ARG A 193 -9.41 40.38 -33.31
C ARG A 193 -9.69 39.64 -34.64
N PRO A 194 -10.80 40.01 -35.33
CA PRO A 194 -11.22 39.39 -36.60
C PRO A 194 -10.12 39.48 -37.68
N GLU A 195 -9.34 40.57 -37.68
CA GLU A 195 -8.21 40.77 -38.60
C GLU A 195 -7.17 39.65 -38.52
N LYS A 196 -6.84 39.17 -37.32
CA LYS A 196 -5.89 38.05 -37.17
C LYS A 196 -6.39 36.75 -37.79
N LEU A 197 -7.70 36.49 -37.75
CA LEU A 197 -8.29 35.34 -38.44
C LEU A 197 -8.31 35.50 -39.96
N GLN A 198 -8.45 36.74 -40.46
CA GLN A 198 -8.41 37.02 -41.89
C GLN A 198 -7.00 36.86 -42.46
N GLU A 199 -5.97 37.28 -41.72
CA GLU A 199 -4.57 37.09 -42.05
C GLU A 199 -4.10 35.63 -41.94
N GLY A 200 -4.79 34.85 -41.16
CA GLY A 200 -4.41 33.48 -40.82
C GLY A 200 -3.63 33.37 -39.52
N ILE A 201 -4.21 32.72 -38.53
CA ILE A 201 -3.61 32.56 -37.20
C ILE A 201 -3.04 31.18 -37.01
N LYS A 202 -1.76 31.13 -36.54
CA LYS A 202 -1.11 29.90 -36.14
C LYS A 202 -1.53 29.51 -34.72
N ILE A 203 -1.91 28.24 -34.51
CA ILE A 203 -2.45 27.72 -33.24
C ILE A 203 -1.62 26.55 -32.75
N LEU A 204 -1.28 26.59 -31.48
CA LEU A 204 -0.64 25.47 -30.76
C LEU A 204 -1.66 24.78 -29.84
N ALA A 205 -2.04 23.56 -30.18
CA ALA A 205 -2.76 22.66 -29.29
C ALA A 205 -1.75 21.92 -28.41
N LEU A 206 -1.49 22.47 -27.22
CA LEU A 206 -0.43 22.01 -26.33
C LEU A 206 -0.82 20.71 -25.62
N ARG A 207 -0.08 19.65 -25.85
CA ARG A 207 -0.23 18.33 -25.23
C ARG A 207 1.06 17.92 -24.54
N GLN A 208 1.02 17.77 -23.24
CA GLN A 208 2.19 17.40 -22.45
C GLN A 208 2.15 15.94 -22.03
N LYS A 209 3.30 15.27 -22.09
CA LYS A 209 3.51 13.91 -21.59
C LYS A 209 4.80 13.85 -20.79
N ALA A 210 4.79 13.10 -19.68
CA ALA A 210 6.01 12.79 -18.96
C ALA A 210 6.69 11.57 -19.62
N ILE A 211 7.94 11.75 -20.04
CA ILE A 211 8.79 10.70 -20.63
C ILE A 211 10.10 10.73 -19.85
N ASN A 212 10.46 9.64 -19.18
CA ASN A 212 11.70 9.54 -18.38
C ASN A 212 11.93 10.73 -17.42
N SER A 213 10.88 11.12 -16.69
CA SER A 213 10.87 12.26 -15.75
C SER A 213 11.00 13.65 -16.39
N GLU A 214 11.11 13.77 -17.70
CA GLU A 214 11.06 15.04 -18.43
C GLU A 214 9.67 15.27 -19.06
N LEU A 215 9.27 16.55 -19.16
CA LEU A 215 8.01 16.93 -19.78
C LEU A 215 8.20 17.21 -21.27
N SER A 216 7.67 16.32 -22.11
CA SER A 216 7.69 16.47 -23.56
C SER A 216 6.37 17.04 -24.08
N ILE A 217 6.46 17.95 -25.05
CA ILE A 217 5.35 18.50 -25.82
C ILE A 217 5.28 17.95 -27.26
N GLY A 218 6.11 16.97 -27.61
CA GLY A 218 6.25 16.44 -28.98
C GLY A 218 4.95 15.91 -29.61
N SER A 219 3.93 15.58 -28.79
CA SER A 219 2.60 15.20 -29.28
C SER A 219 1.63 16.38 -29.47
N SER A 220 2.06 17.62 -29.28
CA SER A 220 1.30 18.82 -29.53
C SER A 220 1.08 19.03 -31.02
N LEU A 221 -0.05 19.63 -31.37
CA LEU A 221 -0.37 19.93 -32.78
C LEU A 221 -0.21 21.41 -33.07
N ILE A 222 0.29 21.72 -34.26
CA ILE A 222 0.30 23.06 -34.84
C ILE A 222 -0.56 23.05 -36.10
N LEU A 223 -1.40 24.07 -36.21
CA LEU A 223 -2.28 24.25 -37.35
C LEU A 223 -2.44 25.73 -37.62
N THR A 224 -2.84 26.09 -38.85
CA THR A 224 -3.20 27.46 -39.22
C THR A 224 -4.68 27.53 -39.58
N ILE A 225 -5.37 28.46 -38.96
CA ILE A 225 -6.79 28.70 -39.21
C ILE A 225 -6.95 30.09 -39.84
N GLN A 226 -7.73 30.16 -40.90
CA GLN A 226 -8.04 31.39 -41.60
C GLN A 226 -9.56 31.51 -41.82
N CYS A 227 -10.01 32.73 -41.93
CA CYS A 227 -11.39 33.06 -42.22
C CYS A 227 -11.53 33.87 -43.50
N SER A 228 -12.40 33.42 -44.41
CA SER A 228 -12.43 33.91 -45.77
C SER A 228 -13.15 35.24 -45.98
N SER A 229 -13.97 35.75 -45.08
CA SER A 229 -14.53 37.14 -45.07
C SER A 229 -15.70 37.30 -44.09
N GLY A 230 -15.97 38.57 -43.64
CA GLY A 230 -17.20 38.99 -42.99
C GLY A 230 -17.06 39.44 -41.53
N GLU A 231 -18.03 40.21 -41.08
CA GLU A 231 -18.25 40.52 -39.68
C GLU A 231 -18.79 39.27 -38.98
N TYR A 232 -18.03 38.73 -38.03
CA TYR A 232 -18.42 37.54 -37.29
C TYR A 232 -19.10 37.93 -36.00
N ASN A 233 -20.41 37.96 -36.01
CA ASN A 233 -21.21 38.09 -34.81
C ASN A 233 -21.61 36.70 -34.31
N CYS A 234 -20.92 36.21 -33.26
CA CYS A 234 -21.20 34.89 -32.65
C CYS A 234 -22.50 34.87 -31.82
N GLU A 235 -23.26 35.98 -31.75
CA GLU A 235 -24.58 36.03 -31.07
C GLU A 235 -25.55 34.98 -31.61
N ASN A 236 -25.46 34.71 -32.90
CA ASN A 236 -26.34 33.75 -33.58
C ASN A 236 -25.76 32.33 -33.68
N TRP A 237 -24.58 32.09 -33.12
CA TRP A 237 -23.98 30.76 -33.21
C TRP A 237 -24.64 29.79 -32.23
N GLN A 238 -24.97 28.61 -32.73
CA GLN A 238 -25.47 27.54 -31.88
C GLN A 238 -24.38 27.01 -30.95
N VAL A 239 -24.78 26.55 -29.77
CA VAL A 239 -23.90 25.88 -28.81
C VAL A 239 -24.26 24.40 -28.75
N THR A 240 -23.25 23.59 -28.84
CA THR A 240 -23.32 22.12 -28.68
C THR A 240 -22.36 21.68 -27.61
N GLY A 241 -22.38 20.39 -27.21
CA GLY A 241 -21.38 19.90 -26.26
C GLY A 241 -21.81 18.77 -25.37
N TRP A 242 -23.00 18.22 -25.49
CA TRP A 242 -23.39 17.04 -24.74
C TRP A 242 -22.54 15.84 -25.14
N GLU A 243 -21.93 15.19 -24.16
CA GLU A 243 -21.12 14.02 -24.36
C GLU A 243 -22.02 12.77 -24.55
N LYS A 244 -21.62 11.90 -25.47
CA LYS A 244 -22.24 10.59 -25.63
C LYS A 244 -21.82 9.67 -24.49
N ASN A 245 -22.67 8.70 -24.16
CA ASN A 245 -22.34 7.67 -23.18
C ASN A 245 -21.27 6.69 -23.74
N ASP A 246 -20.83 5.75 -22.92
CA ASP A 246 -19.80 4.76 -23.28
C ASP A 246 -20.20 3.83 -24.44
N LYS A 247 -21.50 3.82 -24.81
CA LYS A 247 -22.05 3.11 -25.97
C LYS A 247 -22.16 3.99 -27.24
N GLY A 248 -21.66 5.21 -27.18
CA GLY A 248 -21.74 6.16 -28.30
C GLY A 248 -23.13 6.78 -28.53
N GLN A 249 -24.06 6.64 -27.58
CA GLN A 249 -25.45 7.14 -27.67
C GLN A 249 -25.63 8.43 -26.88
N PHE A 250 -26.55 9.29 -27.33
CA PHE A 250 -27.00 10.43 -26.55
C PHE A 250 -27.96 9.98 -25.43
N ALA A 251 -27.37 9.44 -24.38
CA ALA A 251 -28.07 9.00 -23.17
C ALA A 251 -27.25 9.39 -21.93
N PRO A 252 -27.88 9.50 -20.76
CA PRO A 252 -27.13 9.81 -19.54
C PRO A 252 -26.09 8.75 -19.25
N LYS A 253 -24.95 9.18 -18.74
CA LYS A 253 -23.94 8.29 -18.18
C LYS A 253 -24.43 7.76 -16.83
N PHE A 254 -23.95 6.59 -16.46
CA PHE A 254 -24.33 5.90 -15.23
C PHE A 254 -23.09 5.52 -14.44
N ALA A 255 -23.06 5.88 -13.16
CA ALA A 255 -22.04 5.43 -12.22
C ALA A 255 -22.69 4.67 -11.07
N ASN A 256 -22.28 3.42 -10.88
CA ASN A 256 -22.67 2.59 -9.74
C ASN A 256 -21.59 2.68 -8.66
N MET A 257 -21.89 3.38 -7.58
CA MET A 257 -20.98 3.57 -6.44
C MET A 257 -21.24 2.57 -5.30
N LYS A 258 -22.12 1.58 -5.52
CA LYS A 258 -22.50 0.62 -4.47
C LYS A 258 -21.27 -0.11 -3.89
N ALA A 259 -20.35 -0.54 -4.73
CA ALA A 259 -19.13 -1.21 -4.27
C ALA A 259 -18.24 -0.29 -3.42
N SER A 260 -18.14 1.01 -3.77
CA SER A 260 -17.35 2.00 -3.02
C SER A 260 -18.02 2.43 -1.71
N MET A 261 -19.34 2.26 -1.60
CA MET A 261 -20.13 2.63 -0.41
C MET A 261 -20.52 1.40 0.44
N ASP A 262 -20.10 0.20 0.03
CA ASP A 262 -20.25 -1.00 0.86
C ASP A 262 -19.47 -0.85 2.17
N PRO A 263 -20.09 -1.14 3.34
CA PRO A 263 -19.42 -1.01 4.64
C PRO A 263 -18.10 -1.79 4.74
N LYS A 264 -18.00 -2.94 4.09
CA LYS A 264 -16.74 -3.72 4.06
C LYS A 264 -15.66 -3.00 3.28
N SER A 265 -15.97 -2.49 2.09
CA SER A 265 -15.02 -1.71 1.27
C SER A 265 -14.61 -0.40 1.95
N LEU A 266 -15.54 0.25 2.68
CA LEU A 266 -15.23 1.42 3.49
C LEU A 266 -14.30 1.08 4.65
N ALA A 267 -14.54 -0.03 5.35
CA ALA A 267 -13.66 -0.50 6.42
C ALA A 267 -12.25 -0.80 5.90
N GLU A 268 -12.13 -1.50 4.77
CA GLU A 268 -10.84 -1.79 4.12
C GLU A 268 -10.08 -0.51 3.74
N SER A 269 -10.76 0.42 3.06
CA SER A 269 -10.12 1.68 2.66
C SER A 269 -9.72 2.54 3.86
N SER A 270 -10.46 2.48 4.97
CA SER A 270 -10.15 3.21 6.20
C SER A 270 -8.95 2.62 6.95
N VAL A 271 -8.84 1.31 7.02
CA VAL A 271 -7.63 0.64 7.57
C VAL A 271 -6.40 1.01 6.76
N ASP A 272 -6.49 0.96 5.44
CA ASP A 272 -5.38 1.30 4.55
C ASP A 272 -4.99 2.78 4.59
N LEU A 273 -5.91 3.67 4.98
CA LEU A 273 -5.66 5.12 4.92
C LEU A 273 -4.48 5.53 5.79
N ASN A 274 -4.39 5.03 7.03
CA ASN A 274 -3.29 5.39 7.93
C ASN A 274 -1.93 4.93 7.37
N LEU A 275 -1.85 3.72 6.84
CA LEU A 275 -0.63 3.18 6.23
C LEU A 275 -0.24 3.94 4.95
N LYS A 276 -1.22 4.32 4.13
CA LYS A 276 -0.99 5.17 2.96
C LYS A 276 -0.51 6.57 3.33
N LEU A 277 -1.03 7.15 4.42
CA LEU A 277 -0.55 8.43 4.94
C LEU A 277 0.86 8.33 5.52
N MET A 278 1.18 7.25 6.22
CA MET A 278 2.53 6.96 6.70
C MET A 278 3.52 6.91 5.51
N LYS A 279 3.20 6.10 4.49
CA LYS A 279 3.99 6.04 3.26
C LYS A 279 4.15 7.41 2.60
N TRP A 280 3.06 8.13 2.42
CA TRP A 280 3.08 9.41 1.69
C TRP A 280 3.81 10.52 2.43
N ARG A 281 3.69 10.58 3.76
CA ARG A 281 4.20 11.73 4.54
C ARG A 281 5.56 11.48 5.16
N LEU A 282 5.87 10.25 5.55
CA LEU A 282 7.00 9.95 6.42
C LEU A 282 7.98 8.94 5.80
N VAL A 283 7.50 7.89 5.17
CA VAL A 283 8.31 6.78 4.66
C VAL A 283 7.89 6.42 3.23
N PRO A 284 8.31 7.20 2.20
CA PRO A 284 7.91 6.97 0.80
C PRO A 284 8.30 5.60 0.24
N GLU A 285 9.37 5.00 0.76
CA GLU A 285 9.92 3.70 0.37
C GLU A 285 9.09 2.51 0.87
N LEU A 286 8.14 2.75 1.77
CA LEU A 286 7.33 1.68 2.38
C LEU A 286 6.54 0.90 1.33
N ASP A 287 6.77 -0.41 1.25
CA ASP A 287 6.04 -1.30 0.35
C ASP A 287 4.85 -1.94 1.08
N LEU A 288 3.69 -1.30 0.96
CA LEU A 288 2.45 -1.78 1.58
C LEU A 288 1.98 -3.11 0.98
N ASN A 289 2.31 -3.42 -0.28
CA ASN A 289 1.89 -4.66 -0.91
C ASN A 289 2.54 -5.88 -0.25
N LYS A 290 3.79 -5.76 0.22
CA LYS A 290 4.43 -6.82 1.01
C LYS A 290 3.63 -7.11 2.27
N MET A 291 3.15 -6.06 2.97
CA MET A 291 2.36 -6.22 4.20
C MET A 291 0.98 -6.82 3.93
N TYR A 292 0.30 -6.41 2.86
CA TYR A 292 -1.04 -6.92 2.53
C TYR A 292 -1.05 -8.39 2.10
N ASN A 293 0.02 -8.85 1.47
CA ASN A 293 0.11 -10.19 0.88
C ASN A 293 0.81 -11.23 1.77
N VAL A 294 1.58 -10.80 2.78
CA VAL A 294 2.28 -11.71 3.67
C VAL A 294 1.30 -12.65 4.40
N LYS A 295 1.67 -13.93 4.48
CA LYS A 295 0.90 -14.96 5.18
C LYS A 295 1.56 -15.27 6.50
N CYS A 296 0.88 -14.98 7.61
CA CYS A 296 1.39 -15.18 8.97
C CYS A 296 0.72 -16.39 9.62
N LEU A 297 1.53 -17.32 10.11
CA LEU A 297 1.10 -18.45 10.92
C LEU A 297 1.44 -18.19 12.39
N LEU A 298 0.43 -18.17 13.25
CA LEU A 298 0.56 -17.94 14.68
C LEU A 298 0.42 -19.27 15.40
N LEU A 299 1.53 -19.79 15.91
CA LEU A 299 1.54 -21.00 16.74
C LEU A 299 1.37 -20.58 18.20
N GLY A 300 0.15 -20.72 18.69
CA GLY A 300 -0.35 -20.23 19.97
C GLY A 300 -1.36 -19.11 19.82
N SER A 301 -2.60 -19.31 20.31
CA SER A 301 -3.69 -18.34 20.34
C SER A 301 -3.95 -17.79 21.74
N GLY A 302 -2.94 -17.84 22.60
CA GLY A 302 -2.97 -17.30 23.96
C GLY A 302 -2.84 -15.77 23.99
N THR A 303 -2.29 -15.23 25.07
CA THR A 303 -2.16 -13.77 25.26
C THR A 303 -1.29 -13.13 24.17
N LEU A 304 -0.15 -13.75 23.82
CA LEU A 304 0.70 -13.28 22.72
C LEU A 304 -0.01 -13.37 21.37
N GLY A 305 -0.63 -14.53 21.06
CA GLY A 305 -1.29 -14.72 19.77
C GLY A 305 -2.41 -13.73 19.50
N CYS A 306 -3.24 -13.44 20.49
CA CYS A 306 -4.30 -12.43 20.40
C CYS A 306 -3.71 -11.04 20.11
N ASN A 307 -2.67 -10.63 20.83
CA ASN A 307 -2.07 -9.30 20.70
C ASN A 307 -1.28 -9.18 19.39
N VAL A 308 -0.52 -10.20 18.97
CA VAL A 308 0.18 -10.25 17.67
C VAL A 308 -0.83 -10.09 16.52
N ALA A 309 -1.93 -10.84 16.55
CA ALA A 309 -2.96 -10.75 15.51
C ALA A 309 -3.55 -9.34 15.39
N ARG A 310 -3.78 -8.66 16.52
CA ARG A 310 -4.26 -7.26 16.54
C ARG A 310 -3.24 -6.28 15.94
N CYS A 311 -1.96 -6.45 16.28
CA CYS A 311 -0.88 -5.64 15.72
C CYS A 311 -0.71 -5.89 14.21
N LEU A 312 -0.81 -7.15 13.76
CA LEU A 312 -0.77 -7.50 12.34
C LEU A 312 -1.89 -6.82 11.53
N LEU A 313 -3.12 -6.79 12.06
CA LEU A 313 -4.22 -6.03 11.43
C LEU A 313 -3.88 -4.54 11.31
N GLY A 314 -3.24 -3.95 12.32
CA GLY A 314 -2.79 -2.56 12.30
C GLY A 314 -1.80 -2.27 11.17
N TRP A 315 -0.96 -3.23 10.81
CA TRP A 315 -0.04 -3.19 9.66
C TRP A 315 -0.69 -3.59 8.32
N GLY A 316 -2.00 -3.86 8.32
CA GLY A 316 -2.73 -4.23 7.11
C GLY A 316 -2.52 -5.67 6.65
N VAL A 317 -1.94 -6.53 7.48
CA VAL A 317 -1.78 -7.96 7.17
C VAL A 317 -3.16 -8.62 7.10
N LYS A 318 -3.45 -9.23 5.95
CA LYS A 318 -4.78 -9.81 5.67
C LYS A 318 -4.84 -11.34 5.82
N ASN A 319 -3.70 -12.03 5.82
CA ASN A 319 -3.66 -13.50 5.86
C ASN A 319 -3.05 -13.96 7.20
N ILE A 320 -3.90 -14.39 8.13
CA ILE A 320 -3.51 -14.76 9.50
C ILE A 320 -4.13 -16.12 9.83
N THR A 321 -3.30 -17.12 10.13
CA THR A 321 -3.74 -18.45 10.51
C THR A 321 -3.32 -18.73 11.94
N PHE A 322 -4.24 -19.27 12.75
CA PHE A 322 -4.00 -19.64 14.14
C PHE A 322 -3.88 -21.16 14.28
N VAL A 323 -2.98 -21.59 15.14
CA VAL A 323 -2.84 -22.98 15.59
C VAL A 323 -2.79 -23.00 17.12
N ASP A 324 -3.71 -23.73 17.74
CA ASP A 324 -3.77 -23.90 19.20
C ASP A 324 -4.65 -25.12 19.51
N ASN A 325 -4.27 -25.96 20.46
CA ASN A 325 -5.06 -27.11 20.88
C ASN A 325 -5.97 -26.82 22.09
N GLY A 326 -5.81 -25.67 22.73
CA GLY A 326 -6.48 -25.31 23.97
C GLY A 326 -7.89 -24.79 23.77
N LYS A 327 -8.66 -24.79 24.86
CA LYS A 327 -9.98 -24.17 24.96
C LYS A 327 -9.92 -22.89 25.79
N VAL A 328 -10.89 -22.02 25.55
CA VAL A 328 -11.03 -20.76 26.31
C VAL A 328 -11.50 -21.07 27.72
N SER A 329 -10.75 -20.62 28.73
CA SER A 329 -11.10 -20.73 30.14
C SER A 329 -11.53 -19.36 30.71
N TYR A 330 -12.20 -19.36 31.86
CA TYR A 330 -12.72 -18.15 32.50
C TYR A 330 -11.67 -17.08 32.81
N SER A 331 -10.40 -17.47 32.95
CA SER A 331 -9.30 -16.54 33.20
C SER A 331 -8.74 -15.89 31.93
N ASN A 332 -9.17 -16.34 30.72
CA ASN A 332 -8.57 -15.89 29.46
C ASN A 332 -9.08 -14.52 28.97
N PRO A 333 -10.41 -14.22 28.97
CA PRO A 333 -10.93 -13.01 28.34
C PRO A 333 -10.32 -11.70 28.84
N VAL A 334 -9.95 -11.63 30.11
CA VAL A 334 -9.38 -10.39 30.71
C VAL A 334 -8.01 -10.01 30.14
N ARG A 335 -7.26 -10.95 29.51
CA ARG A 335 -5.95 -10.70 28.94
C ARG A 335 -5.77 -11.17 27.50
N GLN A 336 -6.66 -12.02 27.00
CA GLN A 336 -6.67 -12.57 25.65
C GLN A 336 -7.76 -11.87 24.84
N SER A 337 -7.41 -10.79 24.16
CA SER A 337 -8.33 -9.79 23.61
C SER A 337 -9.21 -10.27 22.45
N LEU A 338 -9.06 -11.51 21.99
CA LEU A 338 -9.92 -12.12 20.97
C LEU A 338 -11.01 -13.04 21.55
N PHE A 339 -11.13 -13.12 22.89
CA PHE A 339 -12.13 -13.95 23.57
C PHE A 339 -13.02 -13.13 24.48
N ASN A 340 -14.27 -13.54 24.57
CA ASN A 340 -15.29 -12.99 25.44
C ASN A 340 -15.74 -14.00 26.50
N PHE A 341 -16.55 -13.55 27.47
CA PHE A 341 -17.09 -14.42 28.52
C PHE A 341 -17.91 -15.59 27.95
N GLU A 342 -18.71 -15.34 26.91
CA GLU A 342 -19.54 -16.37 26.27
C GLU A 342 -18.72 -17.51 25.64
N ASP A 343 -17.43 -17.26 25.34
CA ASP A 343 -16.55 -18.26 24.77
C ASP A 343 -16.02 -19.26 25.83
N CYS A 344 -16.23 -18.94 27.12
CA CYS A 344 -15.84 -19.80 28.25
C CYS A 344 -16.93 -20.81 28.65
N LEU A 345 -18.19 -20.58 28.20
CA LEU A 345 -19.32 -21.39 28.58
C LEU A 345 -19.25 -22.80 27.97
N GLU A 346 -20.01 -23.74 28.55
CA GLU A 346 -20.15 -25.12 28.04
C GLU A 346 -18.81 -25.86 27.85
N GLY A 347 -17.83 -25.61 28.72
CA GLY A 347 -16.53 -26.24 28.67
C GLY A 347 -15.53 -25.52 27.77
N GLY A 348 -15.87 -24.32 27.26
CA GLY A 348 -15.02 -23.43 26.49
C GLY A 348 -14.89 -23.83 25.01
N LYS A 349 -14.90 -22.83 24.14
CA LYS A 349 -14.66 -22.99 22.70
C LYS A 349 -13.16 -23.19 22.41
N HIS A 350 -12.84 -23.79 21.27
CA HIS A 350 -11.45 -23.93 20.83
C HIS A 350 -10.83 -22.57 20.52
N LYS A 351 -9.65 -22.28 21.08
CA LYS A 351 -8.98 -20.98 21.00
C LYS A 351 -8.69 -20.54 19.56
N ALA A 352 -8.09 -21.42 18.75
CA ALA A 352 -7.69 -21.06 17.39
C ALA A 352 -8.88 -20.66 16.51
N GLU A 353 -9.95 -21.44 16.58
CA GLU A 353 -11.18 -21.19 15.80
C GLU A 353 -11.87 -19.91 16.27
N THR A 354 -12.06 -19.77 17.60
CA THR A 354 -12.69 -18.58 18.19
C THR A 354 -11.89 -17.30 17.89
N ALA A 355 -10.56 -17.35 17.96
CA ALA A 355 -9.71 -16.21 17.62
C ALA A 355 -9.89 -15.79 16.15
N SER A 356 -9.93 -16.75 15.22
CA SER A 356 -10.15 -16.47 13.81
C SER A 356 -11.53 -15.85 13.56
N GLU A 357 -12.59 -16.37 14.17
CA GLU A 357 -13.94 -15.82 14.04
C GLU A 357 -14.04 -14.40 14.60
N THR A 358 -13.43 -14.15 15.75
CA THR A 358 -13.41 -12.81 16.36
C THR A 358 -12.64 -11.83 15.49
N LEU A 359 -11.53 -12.25 14.89
CA LEU A 359 -10.73 -11.40 14.01
C LEU A 359 -11.55 -10.95 12.77
N LYS A 360 -12.39 -11.83 12.21
CA LYS A 360 -13.33 -11.49 11.12
C LYS A 360 -14.41 -10.48 11.56
N LYS A 361 -14.83 -10.53 12.82
CA LYS A 361 -15.79 -9.55 13.36
C LYS A 361 -15.15 -8.16 13.53
N ILE A 362 -13.85 -8.11 13.84
CA ILE A 362 -13.08 -6.86 13.96
C ILE A 362 -12.82 -6.27 12.58
N PHE A 363 -12.34 -7.08 11.63
CA PHE A 363 -12.05 -6.67 10.27
C PHE A 363 -12.55 -7.73 9.27
N PRO A 364 -13.73 -7.54 8.65
CA PRO A 364 -14.33 -8.52 7.75
C PRO A 364 -13.49 -8.84 6.49
N GLY A 365 -12.56 -7.97 6.12
CA GLY A 365 -11.64 -8.16 5.00
C GLY A 365 -10.46 -9.10 5.29
N VAL A 366 -10.29 -9.59 6.53
CA VAL A 366 -9.22 -10.52 6.88
C VAL A 366 -9.51 -11.94 6.39
N ASN A 367 -8.52 -12.57 5.79
CA ASN A 367 -8.52 -14.00 5.48
C ASN A 367 -7.86 -14.75 6.64
N THR A 368 -8.66 -15.37 7.48
CA THR A 368 -8.16 -16.04 8.69
C THR A 368 -8.81 -17.39 8.88
N LYS A 369 -8.03 -18.33 9.44
CA LYS A 369 -8.42 -19.70 9.79
C LYS A 369 -7.86 -20.05 11.16
N GLY A 370 -8.57 -20.91 11.88
CA GLY A 370 -8.10 -21.54 13.11
C GLY A 370 -8.00 -23.04 12.94
N HIS A 371 -6.91 -23.62 13.42
CA HIS A 371 -6.68 -25.07 13.40
C HIS A 371 -6.41 -25.57 14.80
N THR A 372 -7.19 -26.57 15.24
CA THR A 372 -7.02 -27.24 16.50
C THR A 372 -6.03 -28.40 16.31
N ILE A 373 -4.73 -28.10 16.44
CA ILE A 373 -3.61 -29.05 16.26
C ILE A 373 -2.81 -29.11 17.55
N ASN A 374 -2.44 -30.32 17.97
CA ASN A 374 -1.48 -30.53 19.04
C ASN A 374 -0.07 -30.59 18.45
N ILE A 375 0.82 -29.69 18.88
CA ILE A 375 2.21 -29.65 18.41
C ILE A 375 2.99 -30.69 19.22
N PRO A 376 3.51 -31.76 18.57
CA PRO A 376 4.29 -32.77 19.28
C PRO A 376 5.62 -32.21 19.79
N MET A 377 6.08 -32.71 20.93
CA MET A 377 7.22 -32.14 21.66
C MET A 377 8.26 -33.20 21.99
N PRO A 378 9.56 -32.88 21.94
CA PRO A 378 10.62 -33.76 22.45
C PRO A 378 10.42 -34.04 23.93
N GLY A 379 10.76 -35.26 24.36
CA GLY A 379 10.65 -35.68 25.75
C GLY A 379 9.24 -36.05 26.22
N HIS A 380 8.25 -35.98 25.33
CA HIS A 380 6.86 -36.39 25.61
C HIS A 380 6.56 -37.70 24.84
N PRO A 381 6.67 -38.88 25.45
CA PRO A 381 6.49 -40.15 24.78
C PRO A 381 5.11 -40.32 24.17
N ILE A 382 5.04 -40.81 22.92
CA ILE A 382 3.82 -40.97 22.15
C ILE A 382 3.38 -42.44 22.20
N SER A 383 2.24 -42.71 22.85
CA SER A 383 1.69 -44.08 22.89
C SER A 383 1.29 -44.53 21.47
N ASP A 384 1.37 -45.87 21.23
CA ASP A 384 1.04 -46.46 19.92
C ASP A 384 -0.38 -46.10 19.45
N SER A 385 -1.34 -45.99 20.37
CA SER A 385 -2.73 -45.60 20.06
C SER A 385 -2.85 -44.17 19.56
N LEU A 386 -1.96 -43.27 19.91
CA LEU A 386 -1.96 -41.87 19.53
C LEU A 386 -1.11 -41.56 18.27
N LYS A 387 -0.21 -42.46 17.88
CA LYS A 387 0.68 -42.27 16.73
C LYS A 387 -0.04 -41.81 15.45
N PRO A 388 -1.18 -42.41 15.03
CA PRO A 388 -1.86 -41.97 13.81
C PRO A 388 -2.35 -40.52 13.87
N LYS A 389 -2.88 -40.11 15.04
CA LYS A 389 -3.33 -38.75 15.26
C LYS A 389 -2.19 -37.75 15.26
N VAL A 390 -1.11 -38.09 15.96
CA VAL A 390 0.11 -37.25 16.03
C VAL A 390 0.75 -37.10 14.66
N GLN A 391 0.73 -38.14 13.83
CA GLN A 391 1.20 -38.06 12.45
C GLN A 391 0.36 -37.12 11.61
N THR A 392 -0.96 -37.19 11.74
CA THR A 392 -1.88 -36.24 11.06
C THR A 392 -1.64 -34.78 11.49
N ASP A 393 -1.43 -34.57 12.80
CA ASP A 393 -1.12 -33.24 13.36
C ASP A 393 0.24 -32.74 12.85
N TYR A 394 1.27 -33.63 12.79
CA TYR A 394 2.59 -33.33 12.24
C TYR A 394 2.52 -32.93 10.76
N GLU A 395 1.84 -33.70 9.92
CA GLU A 395 1.70 -33.44 8.48
C GLU A 395 0.94 -32.14 8.24
N SER A 396 -0.12 -31.89 9.01
CA SER A 396 -0.91 -30.65 8.94
C SER A 396 -0.07 -29.42 9.35
N LEU A 397 0.74 -29.53 10.39
CA LEU A 397 1.62 -28.47 10.83
C LEU A 397 2.70 -28.16 9.78
N GLU A 398 3.29 -29.20 9.20
CA GLU A 398 4.31 -29.02 8.16
C GLU A 398 3.73 -28.33 6.91
N GLU A 399 2.53 -28.72 6.46
CA GLU A 399 1.85 -28.08 5.32
C GLU A 399 1.51 -26.61 5.62
N LEU A 400 1.05 -26.30 6.83
CA LEU A 400 0.82 -24.92 7.25
C LEU A 400 2.12 -24.12 7.22
N ILE A 401 3.23 -24.64 7.74
CA ILE A 401 4.53 -23.97 7.71
C ILE A 401 4.99 -23.74 6.25
N LYS A 402 4.85 -24.73 5.36
CA LYS A 402 5.18 -24.60 3.93
C LYS A 402 4.38 -23.50 3.24
N SER A 403 3.10 -23.37 3.56
CA SER A 403 2.17 -22.45 2.89
C SER A 403 2.19 -21.01 3.41
N HIS A 404 2.91 -20.73 4.50
CA HIS A 404 3.04 -19.40 5.10
C HIS A 404 4.44 -18.83 4.92
N ASP A 405 4.55 -17.50 5.03
CA ASP A 405 5.81 -16.75 4.85
C ASP A 405 6.51 -16.48 6.19
N VAL A 406 5.71 -16.21 7.23
CA VAL A 406 6.19 -15.86 8.57
C VAL A 406 5.54 -16.76 9.60
N ILE A 407 6.36 -17.37 10.43
CA ILE A 407 5.94 -18.29 11.50
C ILE A 407 6.20 -17.61 12.85
N TYR A 408 5.17 -17.39 13.62
CA TYR A 408 5.26 -16.85 14.99
C TYR A 408 5.24 -17.98 15.99
N LEU A 409 6.28 -18.10 16.83
CA LEU A 409 6.37 -19.04 17.94
C LEU A 409 5.92 -18.34 19.22
N LEU A 410 4.69 -18.62 19.67
CA LEU A 410 4.02 -17.91 20.76
C LEU A 410 3.55 -18.86 21.88
N MET A 411 4.09 -20.09 21.90
CA MET A 411 3.79 -21.11 22.89
C MET A 411 4.55 -20.86 24.19
N ASP A 412 4.12 -21.51 25.27
CA ASP A 412 4.61 -21.26 26.62
C ASP A 412 5.91 -22.02 26.97
N THR A 413 6.17 -23.22 26.37
CA THR A 413 7.28 -24.07 26.73
C THR A 413 8.38 -24.08 25.66
N ARG A 414 9.62 -24.39 26.05
CA ARG A 414 10.76 -24.54 25.13
C ARG A 414 10.55 -25.67 24.14
N GLU A 415 10.18 -26.83 24.63
CA GLU A 415 10.02 -28.07 23.86
C GLU A 415 8.94 -27.89 22.76
N SER A 416 7.88 -27.16 23.02
CA SER A 416 6.82 -26.88 22.01
C SER A 416 7.32 -26.07 20.82
N ARG A 417 8.40 -25.29 20.99
CA ARG A 417 9.01 -24.46 19.93
C ARG A 417 9.95 -25.24 19.03
N TRP A 418 10.41 -26.45 19.48
CA TRP A 418 11.46 -27.18 18.80
C TRP A 418 11.06 -27.66 17.40
N LEU A 419 10.01 -28.45 17.28
CA LEU A 419 9.57 -29.01 16.00
C LEU A 419 9.23 -27.90 14.96
N PRO A 420 8.46 -26.84 15.30
CA PRO A 420 8.24 -25.72 14.38
C PRO A 420 9.52 -25.00 13.97
N THR A 421 10.53 -24.89 14.86
CA THR A 421 11.83 -24.29 14.51
C THR A 421 12.57 -25.16 13.48
N VAL A 422 12.60 -26.47 13.65
CA VAL A 422 13.23 -27.41 12.70
C VAL A 422 12.53 -27.32 11.34
N MET A 423 11.20 -27.47 11.32
CA MET A 423 10.40 -27.41 10.10
C MET A 423 10.59 -26.07 9.36
N ALA A 424 10.48 -24.94 10.08
CA ALA A 424 10.62 -23.62 9.49
C ALA A 424 12.04 -23.37 8.96
N ALA A 425 13.07 -23.83 9.67
CA ALA A 425 14.46 -23.75 9.21
C ALA A 425 14.68 -24.60 7.95
N HIS A 426 14.13 -25.83 7.91
CA HIS A 426 14.21 -26.70 6.73
C HIS A 426 13.54 -26.09 5.50
N HIS A 427 12.40 -25.42 5.68
CA HIS A 427 11.65 -24.79 4.59
C HIS A 427 12.02 -23.31 4.34
N GLY A 428 13.09 -22.79 4.97
CA GLY A 428 13.59 -21.43 4.75
C GLY A 428 12.60 -20.33 5.11
N LYS A 429 11.79 -20.50 6.16
CA LYS A 429 10.75 -19.55 6.58
C LYS A 429 11.27 -18.55 7.61
N LEU A 430 10.75 -17.32 7.55
CA LEU A 430 10.99 -16.33 8.60
C LEU A 430 10.29 -16.78 9.88
N VAL A 431 11.06 -16.94 10.95
CA VAL A 431 10.54 -17.25 12.28
C VAL A 431 10.71 -16.05 13.19
N ILE A 432 9.61 -15.65 13.84
CA ILE A 432 9.61 -14.66 14.91
C ILE A 432 9.19 -15.36 16.19
N ASN A 433 10.10 -15.44 17.13
CA ASN A 433 9.87 -16.04 18.43
C ASN A 433 9.58 -14.95 19.47
N ALA A 434 8.53 -15.12 20.29
CA ALA A 434 8.27 -14.29 21.46
C ALA A 434 8.08 -15.17 22.69
N ALA A 435 8.77 -14.82 23.78
CA ALA A 435 8.72 -15.52 25.06
C ALA A 435 8.51 -14.52 26.19
N LEU A 436 7.80 -14.94 27.24
CA LEU A 436 7.46 -14.10 28.39
C LEU A 436 8.03 -14.71 29.67
N GLY A 437 8.68 -13.84 30.48
CA GLY A 437 8.94 -14.07 31.89
C GLY A 437 7.91 -13.36 32.77
N PHE A 438 8.15 -13.27 34.07
CA PHE A 438 7.26 -12.54 34.98
C PHE A 438 7.16 -11.04 34.62
N ASP A 439 8.29 -10.35 34.52
CA ASP A 439 8.41 -8.93 34.25
C ASP A 439 9.31 -8.64 33.04
N SER A 440 9.69 -9.65 32.31
CA SER A 440 10.60 -9.58 31.18
C SER A 440 10.04 -10.29 29.95
N PHE A 441 10.64 -10.02 28.80
CA PHE A 441 10.29 -10.68 27.53
C PHE A 441 11.50 -10.80 26.62
N LEU A 442 11.42 -11.77 25.72
CA LEU A 442 12.31 -11.94 24.57
C LEU A 442 11.52 -11.92 23.30
N VAL A 443 11.94 -11.11 22.34
CA VAL A 443 11.50 -11.16 20.95
C VAL A 443 12.73 -11.38 20.07
N MET A 444 12.71 -12.35 19.17
CA MET A 444 13.82 -12.61 18.26
C MET A 444 13.37 -13.15 16.92
N ARG A 445 14.13 -12.84 15.87
CA ARG A 445 14.04 -13.53 14.58
C ARG A 445 15.07 -14.62 14.47
N HIS A 446 14.71 -15.75 13.89
CA HIS A 446 15.68 -16.81 13.59
C HIS A 446 16.39 -16.52 12.26
N GLY A 447 17.63 -16.92 12.14
CA GLY A 447 18.36 -16.85 10.88
C GLY A 447 17.77 -17.78 9.83
N ILE A 448 17.74 -17.31 8.58
CA ILE A 448 17.26 -18.10 7.43
C ILE A 448 18.27 -19.19 7.09
N ARG A 449 17.78 -20.38 6.78
CA ARG A 449 18.59 -21.51 6.32
C ARG A 449 18.29 -21.80 4.85
N ASN A 450 19.25 -21.53 3.96
CA ASN A 450 19.23 -21.97 2.58
C ASN A 450 20.25 -23.09 2.43
N GLN A 451 19.97 -24.08 1.59
CA GLN A 451 20.85 -25.25 1.41
C GLN A 451 22.28 -24.89 0.98
N ASP A 452 22.47 -23.75 0.30
CA ASP A 452 23.77 -23.31 -0.21
C ASP A 452 24.53 -22.35 0.72
N SER A 453 24.04 -22.04 1.92
CA SER A 453 24.55 -20.95 2.77
C SER A 453 25.43 -21.38 3.94
N TRP A 454 26.01 -22.57 3.90
CA TRP A 454 26.93 -23.08 4.95
C TRP A 454 28.35 -22.52 4.85
N THR A 455 28.56 -21.40 4.18
CA THR A 455 29.86 -20.72 4.13
C THR A 455 30.18 -20.13 5.51
N SER A 456 31.43 -20.35 5.92
CA SER A 456 32.01 -19.85 7.16
C SER A 456 32.31 -18.35 7.17
N ASP A 457 31.66 -17.56 6.32
CA ASP A 457 31.93 -16.13 6.20
C ASP A 457 31.48 -15.41 7.47
N ILE A 458 32.47 -15.27 8.32
CA ILE A 458 32.43 -14.62 9.63
C ILE A 458 32.10 -13.14 9.43
N CYS A 459 31.23 -12.66 10.32
CA CYS A 459 30.97 -11.27 10.65
C CYS A 459 32.08 -10.30 10.18
N THR A 460 31.88 -9.68 9.03
CA THR A 460 32.70 -8.55 8.62
C THR A 460 32.11 -7.29 9.25
N LYS A 461 32.90 -6.54 10.01
CA LYS A 461 32.55 -5.25 10.61
C LYS A 461 31.56 -5.25 11.78
N GLY A 462 31.50 -6.31 12.59
CA GLY A 462 30.66 -6.32 13.79
C GLY A 462 29.18 -6.53 13.53
N CYS A 463 28.79 -7.05 12.35
CA CYS A 463 27.43 -7.40 12.01
C CYS A 463 27.30 -8.87 11.63
N VAL A 464 26.20 -9.52 12.02
CA VAL A 464 25.88 -10.91 11.68
C VAL A 464 24.85 -10.92 10.55
N PRO A 465 25.16 -11.52 9.38
CA PRO A 465 24.21 -11.63 8.26
C PRO A 465 22.97 -12.45 8.64
N GLY A 466 21.83 -12.18 8.00
CA GLY A 466 20.55 -12.83 8.28
C GLY A 466 20.57 -14.37 8.25
N ASN A 467 21.41 -14.99 7.38
CA ASN A 467 21.59 -16.44 7.29
C ASN A 467 22.52 -17.01 8.36
N GLN A 468 23.28 -16.18 9.08
CA GLN A 468 24.19 -16.58 10.15
C GLN A 468 23.63 -16.30 11.55
N LEU A 469 22.47 -15.68 11.66
CA LEU A 469 21.81 -15.44 12.94
C LEU A 469 21.40 -16.75 13.61
N GLY A 470 21.49 -16.78 14.93
CA GLY A 470 21.06 -17.92 15.74
C GLY A 470 19.55 -18.13 15.72
N CYS A 471 19.11 -19.33 16.07
CA CYS A 471 17.71 -19.59 16.43
C CYS A 471 17.56 -19.57 17.97
N TYR A 472 16.34 -19.74 18.45
CA TYR A 472 16.04 -19.77 19.88
C TYR A 472 16.91 -20.80 20.67
N PHE A 473 17.28 -21.91 20.04
CA PHE A 473 18.07 -23.01 20.65
C PHE A 473 19.59 -22.85 20.44
N CYS A 474 20.09 -21.84 19.76
CA CYS A 474 21.53 -21.71 19.52
C CYS A 474 22.34 -21.32 20.76
N ASN A 475 21.67 -20.82 21.79
CA ASN A 475 22.29 -20.48 23.07
C ASN A 475 22.16 -21.60 24.12
N ASP A 476 21.53 -22.72 23.74
CA ASP A 476 21.28 -23.83 24.65
C ASP A 476 22.35 -24.92 24.45
N VAL A 477 22.81 -25.47 25.55
CA VAL A 477 23.76 -26.62 25.58
C VAL A 477 23.08 -27.95 25.90
N VAL A 478 21.77 -27.93 26.15
CA VAL A 478 20.95 -29.10 26.48
C VAL A 478 19.78 -29.22 25.53
N ALA A 479 19.45 -30.40 25.09
CA ALA A 479 18.28 -30.65 24.26
C ALA A 479 16.98 -30.29 25.01
N PRO A 480 15.95 -29.76 24.31
CA PRO A 480 14.67 -29.53 24.93
C PRO A 480 14.02 -30.86 25.33
N GLY A 481 13.59 -30.98 26.58
CA GLY A 481 12.91 -32.14 27.13
C GLY A 481 11.62 -31.72 27.84
N ASP A 482 10.97 -32.64 28.54
CA ASP A 482 9.73 -32.37 29.28
C ASP A 482 9.98 -31.41 30.46
N SER A 483 9.72 -30.13 30.26
CA SER A 483 9.85 -29.11 31.32
C SER A 483 8.67 -29.11 32.31
N THR A 484 7.64 -29.88 32.04
CA THR A 484 6.45 -29.99 32.91
C THR A 484 6.52 -31.16 33.88
N LYS A 485 7.53 -32.04 33.70
CA LYS A 485 7.75 -33.18 34.58
C LYS A 485 8.02 -32.72 36.01
N ASP A 486 7.32 -33.33 36.96
CA ASP A 486 7.40 -33.04 38.39
C ASP A 486 6.93 -31.65 38.83
N ARG A 487 6.21 -30.90 37.95
CA ARG A 487 5.56 -29.63 38.28
C ARG A 487 4.07 -29.79 38.60
N THR A 488 3.60 -29.03 39.56
CA THR A 488 2.17 -28.94 39.87
C THR A 488 1.43 -28.09 38.81
N LEU A 489 0.09 -28.21 38.69
CA LEU A 489 -0.70 -27.52 37.68
C LEU A 489 -0.55 -25.97 37.72
N ASP A 490 -0.38 -25.41 38.92
CA ASP A 490 -0.14 -23.99 39.14
C ASP A 490 1.27 -23.55 38.69
N GLN A 491 2.26 -24.43 38.76
CA GLN A 491 3.62 -24.17 38.28
C GLN A 491 3.80 -24.37 36.78
N GLN A 492 2.82 -25.01 36.11
CA GLN A 492 2.82 -25.15 34.65
C GLN A 492 2.33 -23.92 33.92
N CYS A 493 1.68 -22.96 34.63
CA CYS A 493 1.17 -21.75 34.03
C CYS A 493 2.23 -20.65 34.08
N THR A 494 2.50 -20.01 32.93
CA THR A 494 3.35 -18.82 32.88
C THR A 494 2.66 -17.66 33.57
N VAL A 495 3.23 -17.17 34.66
CA VAL A 495 2.77 -15.97 35.37
C VAL A 495 3.52 -14.77 34.83
N THR A 496 2.78 -13.80 34.27
CA THR A 496 3.36 -12.63 33.59
C THR A 496 2.60 -11.37 33.98
N ARG A 497 3.29 -10.27 34.21
CA ARG A 497 2.67 -8.96 34.36
C ARG A 497 1.89 -8.60 33.09
N PRO A 498 0.65 -8.09 33.18
CA PRO A 498 -0.23 -7.92 31.98
C PRO A 498 0.40 -7.10 30.85
N GLY A 499 1.17 -6.05 31.16
CA GLY A 499 1.77 -5.18 30.15
C GLY A 499 2.90 -5.82 29.33
N VAL A 500 3.54 -6.87 29.83
CA VAL A 500 4.70 -7.52 29.17
C VAL A 500 4.28 -8.14 27.84
N SER A 501 3.14 -8.83 27.82
CA SER A 501 2.64 -9.50 26.61
C SER A 501 2.29 -8.53 25.48
N TYR A 502 1.79 -7.33 25.80
CA TYR A 502 1.50 -6.29 24.81
C TYR A 502 2.79 -5.75 24.19
N GLN A 503 3.82 -5.50 24.99
CA GLN A 503 5.12 -5.03 24.51
C GLN A 503 5.77 -6.08 23.61
N ALA A 504 5.84 -7.32 24.07
CA ALA A 504 6.42 -8.42 23.28
C ALA A 504 5.69 -8.62 21.94
N ALA A 505 4.36 -8.59 21.94
CA ALA A 505 3.57 -8.72 20.72
C ALA A 505 3.80 -7.56 19.75
N ALA A 506 3.84 -6.32 20.24
CA ALA A 506 4.11 -5.16 19.43
C ALA A 506 5.51 -5.25 18.78
N PHE A 507 6.55 -5.50 19.57
CA PHE A 507 7.92 -5.63 19.03
C PHE A 507 8.08 -6.82 18.07
N ALA A 508 7.36 -7.91 18.27
CA ALA A 508 7.41 -9.05 17.36
C ALA A 508 6.85 -8.70 15.97
N VAL A 509 5.79 -7.89 15.90
CA VAL A 509 5.21 -7.44 14.63
C VAL A 509 6.06 -6.33 14.00
N GLU A 510 6.55 -5.38 14.78
CA GLU A 510 7.46 -4.34 14.28
C GLU A 510 8.76 -4.95 13.71
N LEU A 511 9.33 -5.96 14.37
CA LEU A 511 10.50 -6.67 13.85
C LEU A 511 10.20 -7.33 12.50
N MET A 512 9.07 -8.04 12.37
CA MET A 512 8.65 -8.60 11.09
C MET A 512 8.52 -7.52 10.02
N ALA A 513 7.84 -6.41 10.33
CA ALA A 513 7.64 -5.30 9.40
C ALA A 513 8.99 -4.72 8.96
N SER A 514 9.91 -4.46 9.89
CA SER A 514 11.26 -3.97 9.58
C SER A 514 12.03 -4.92 8.66
N VAL A 515 12.01 -6.23 8.94
CA VAL A 515 12.66 -7.25 8.09
C VAL A 515 12.06 -7.29 6.68
N LEU A 516 10.72 -7.28 6.56
CA LEU A 516 10.05 -7.33 5.26
C LEU A 516 10.26 -6.05 4.43
N GLN A 517 10.44 -4.91 5.08
CA GLN A 517 10.69 -3.63 4.41
C GLN A 517 12.18 -3.38 4.12
N HIS A 518 13.09 -4.12 4.76
CA HIS A 518 14.52 -3.97 4.53
C HIS A 518 14.91 -4.31 3.09
N PRO A 519 15.86 -3.58 2.45
CA PRO A 519 16.31 -3.87 1.08
C PRO A 519 16.83 -5.30 0.89
N GLN A 520 17.56 -5.84 1.88
CA GLN A 520 18.05 -7.22 1.89
C GLN A 520 17.01 -8.23 2.38
N GLY A 521 15.83 -7.79 2.81
CA GLY A 521 14.74 -8.64 3.30
C GLY A 521 15.19 -9.58 4.41
N LEU A 522 14.95 -10.87 4.24
CA LEU A 522 15.30 -11.91 5.22
C LEU A 522 16.82 -12.05 5.50
N MET A 523 17.65 -11.56 4.58
CA MET A 523 19.12 -11.55 4.69
C MET A 523 19.66 -10.34 5.47
N ALA A 524 18.81 -9.41 5.88
CA ALA A 524 19.19 -8.25 6.66
C ALA A 524 20.07 -8.65 7.85
N SER A 525 21.21 -8.00 8.00
CA SER A 525 22.15 -8.24 9.09
C SER A 525 21.64 -7.70 10.43
N SER A 526 22.30 -8.04 11.51
CA SER A 526 22.10 -7.48 12.83
C SER A 526 23.44 -7.11 13.46
N SER A 527 23.53 -5.92 14.07
CA SER A 527 24.76 -5.43 14.71
C SER A 527 25.09 -6.15 16.01
N ILE A 528 26.39 -6.27 16.31
CA ILE A 528 26.91 -6.68 17.61
C ILE A 528 27.35 -5.43 18.35
N GLY A 529 26.76 -5.14 19.50
CA GLY A 529 27.08 -3.96 20.29
C GLY A 529 26.67 -2.64 19.60
N GLN A 530 27.62 -1.74 19.41
CA GLN A 530 27.43 -0.42 18.80
C GLN A 530 27.89 -0.36 17.33
N ALA A 531 28.10 -1.50 16.66
CA ALA A 531 28.48 -1.50 15.25
C ALA A 531 27.36 -0.89 14.41
N GLU A 532 27.75 -0.09 13.41
CA GLU A 532 26.80 0.45 12.43
C GLU A 532 26.26 -0.69 11.57
N ASN A 533 24.95 -0.70 11.38
CA ASN A 533 24.23 -1.64 10.53
C ASN A 533 23.53 -0.90 9.40
N GLU A 534 23.29 -1.57 8.29
CA GLU A 534 22.44 -1.04 7.23
C GLU A 534 21.01 -0.89 7.73
N GLU A 535 20.44 0.31 7.55
CA GLU A 535 19.07 0.60 7.96
C GLU A 535 18.10 0.40 6.79
N GLY A 536 16.96 -0.18 7.11
CA GLY A 536 15.82 -0.21 6.18
C GLY A 536 14.95 1.05 6.33
N PRO A 537 13.87 1.16 5.54
CA PRO A 537 12.92 2.27 5.63
C PRO A 537 12.28 2.45 7.03
N LEU A 538 12.25 1.40 7.84
CA LEU A 538 11.73 1.42 9.22
C LEU A 538 12.86 1.39 10.29
N GLY A 539 14.09 1.71 9.89
CA GLY A 539 15.25 1.69 10.77
C GLY A 539 15.98 0.33 10.81
N GLU A 540 16.74 0.11 11.88
CA GLU A 540 17.53 -1.11 12.07
C GLU A 540 16.69 -2.37 12.25
N THR A 541 17.19 -3.50 11.74
CA THR A 541 16.64 -4.83 12.01
C THR A 541 17.49 -5.52 13.07
N PHE A 542 16.96 -5.71 14.26
CA PHE A 542 17.66 -6.43 15.33
C PHE A 542 17.50 -7.96 15.20
N HIS A 543 18.42 -8.72 15.81
CA HIS A 543 18.31 -10.17 15.96
C HIS A 543 17.36 -10.52 17.10
N SER A 544 17.67 -10.04 18.30
CA SER A 544 16.81 -10.23 19.46
C SER A 544 16.70 -8.95 20.30
N LEU A 545 15.57 -8.82 20.98
CA LEU A 545 15.27 -7.76 21.93
C LEU A 545 14.84 -8.42 23.23
N ARG A 546 15.56 -8.14 24.30
CA ARG A 546 15.17 -8.48 25.68
C ARG A 546 14.72 -7.20 26.38
N GLY A 547 13.53 -7.23 26.98
CA GLY A 547 12.99 -6.12 27.74
C GLY A 547 12.67 -6.54 29.16
N SER A 548 12.97 -5.69 30.14
CA SER A 548 12.54 -5.83 31.53
C SER A 548 11.77 -4.60 31.95
N ILE A 549 10.56 -4.78 32.47
CA ILE A 549 9.72 -3.68 32.93
C ILE A 549 9.95 -3.33 34.40
N SER A 550 10.68 -4.14 35.16
CA SER A 550 11.04 -3.82 36.54
C SER A 550 12.02 -2.65 36.62
N ASN A 551 12.91 -2.51 35.65
CA ASN A 551 13.90 -1.45 35.54
C ASN A 551 13.77 -0.62 34.23
N PHE A 552 12.76 -0.90 33.39
CA PHE A 552 12.51 -0.26 32.07
C PHE A 552 13.75 -0.32 31.15
N HIS A 553 14.45 -1.43 31.18
CA HIS A 553 15.66 -1.65 30.39
C HIS A 553 15.43 -2.55 29.20
N PHE A 554 16.08 -2.21 28.06
CA PHE A 554 16.06 -2.99 26.84
C PHE A 554 17.49 -3.29 26.39
N THR A 555 17.74 -4.55 26.01
CA THR A 555 18.98 -4.97 25.40
C THR A 555 18.73 -5.62 24.06
N ARG A 556 19.69 -5.50 23.13
CA ARG A 556 19.61 -6.06 21.77
C ARG A 556 20.77 -7.02 21.53
N PRO A 557 20.78 -8.21 22.16
CA PRO A 557 21.84 -9.19 21.93
C PRO A 557 21.74 -9.78 20.52
N THR A 558 22.89 -9.89 19.85
CA THR A 558 23.00 -10.57 18.56
C THR A 558 23.89 -11.79 18.73
N THR A 559 23.36 -12.97 18.39
CA THR A 559 24.07 -14.25 18.49
C THR A 559 24.17 -14.89 17.11
N GLN A 560 25.29 -15.56 16.88
CA GLN A 560 25.52 -16.37 15.68
C GLN A 560 24.90 -17.76 15.85
N ARG A 561 24.65 -18.41 14.71
CA ARG A 561 24.23 -19.81 14.71
C ARG A 561 25.28 -20.69 15.39
N PHE A 562 24.82 -21.64 16.14
CA PHE A 562 25.66 -22.65 16.77
C PHE A 562 25.73 -23.90 15.88
N SER A 563 26.96 -24.38 15.59
CA SER A 563 27.17 -25.55 14.71
C SER A 563 26.55 -26.85 15.26
N ASN A 564 26.47 -26.97 16.57
CA ASN A 564 25.94 -28.14 17.28
C ASN A 564 24.52 -27.88 17.83
N CYS A 565 23.80 -26.85 17.30
CA CYS A 565 22.46 -26.52 17.74
C CYS A 565 21.50 -27.71 17.58
N THR A 566 20.74 -28.03 18.63
CA THR A 566 19.77 -29.15 18.67
C THR A 566 18.54 -28.93 17.75
N ALA A 567 18.38 -27.77 17.17
CA ALA A 567 17.24 -27.47 16.29
C ALA A 567 17.63 -27.03 14.86
N CYS A 568 18.60 -26.10 14.69
CA CYS A 568 18.90 -25.53 13.37
C CYS A 568 20.29 -25.90 12.83
N SER A 569 21.03 -26.84 13.47
CA SER A 569 22.29 -27.32 12.92
C SER A 569 22.07 -28.11 11.64
N GLN A 570 23.10 -28.18 10.80
CA GLN A 570 23.04 -28.93 9.54
C GLN A 570 22.67 -30.41 9.78
N LYS A 571 23.28 -31.04 10.79
CA LYS A 571 23.00 -32.43 11.14
C LYS A 571 21.53 -32.67 11.47
N VAL A 572 20.90 -31.79 12.23
CA VAL A 572 19.47 -31.90 12.57
C VAL A 572 18.59 -31.70 11.34
N LEU A 573 18.90 -30.74 10.46
CA LEU A 573 18.13 -30.50 9.26
C LEU A 573 18.28 -31.63 8.23
N GLU A 574 19.45 -32.20 8.08
CA GLU A 574 19.68 -33.39 7.23
C GLU A 574 18.93 -34.61 7.77
N GLU A 575 18.99 -34.85 9.10
CA GLU A 575 18.26 -35.92 9.75
C GLU A 575 16.74 -35.75 9.62
N PHE A 576 16.26 -34.52 9.77
CA PHE A 576 14.85 -34.19 9.52
C PHE A 576 14.45 -34.47 8.07
N ALA A 577 15.27 -34.08 7.10
CA ALA A 577 15.00 -34.34 5.69
C ALA A 577 14.92 -35.85 5.35
N GLN A 578 15.73 -36.67 6.02
CA GLN A 578 15.79 -38.12 5.79
C GLN A 578 14.70 -38.89 6.55
N LYS A 579 14.47 -38.55 7.82
CA LYS A 579 13.61 -39.31 8.71
C LYS A 579 12.23 -38.71 8.97
N GLY A 580 12.07 -37.41 8.80
CA GLY A 580 10.76 -36.73 8.98
C GLY A 580 10.10 -37.07 10.31
N PHE A 581 8.93 -37.69 10.27
CA PHE A 581 8.16 -38.07 11.45
C PHE A 581 8.90 -39.07 12.37
N GLN A 582 9.80 -39.91 11.85
CA GLN A 582 10.60 -40.85 12.67
C GLN A 582 11.61 -40.12 13.55
N LEU A 583 12.15 -38.96 13.10
CA LEU A 583 12.98 -38.11 13.95
C LEU A 583 12.19 -37.62 15.16
N LEU A 584 10.93 -37.16 14.94
CA LEU A 584 10.06 -36.74 16.03
C LEU A 584 9.82 -37.87 17.03
N LEU A 585 9.53 -39.09 16.57
CA LEU A 585 9.33 -40.25 17.47
C LEU A 585 10.58 -40.54 18.31
N ALA A 586 11.76 -40.55 17.68
CA ALA A 586 13.03 -40.78 18.39
C ALA A 586 13.29 -39.72 19.48
N THR A 587 12.99 -38.44 19.19
CA THR A 587 13.20 -37.34 20.14
C THR A 587 12.13 -37.27 21.23
N SER A 588 10.90 -37.73 20.94
CA SER A 588 9.83 -37.83 21.92
C SER A 588 10.12 -38.87 23.00
N ASP A 589 10.70 -39.98 22.60
CA ASP A 589 11.07 -41.05 23.52
C ASP A 589 12.37 -40.73 24.29
N ASN A 590 13.36 -40.12 23.64
CA ASN A 590 14.65 -39.78 24.22
C ASN A 590 15.20 -38.43 23.69
N PRO A 591 15.08 -37.33 24.44
CA PRO A 591 15.64 -36.01 24.04
C PRO A 591 17.17 -36.03 23.86
N LYS A 592 17.91 -36.90 24.58
CA LYS A 592 19.37 -37.01 24.44
C LYS A 592 19.81 -37.46 23.05
N TYR A 593 18.90 -38.05 22.27
CA TYR A 593 19.16 -38.34 20.87
C TYR A 593 19.65 -37.12 20.09
N LEU A 594 19.11 -35.91 20.39
CA LEU A 594 19.54 -34.66 19.74
C LEU A 594 20.96 -34.25 20.19
N GLU A 595 21.33 -34.49 21.45
CA GLU A 595 22.66 -34.17 21.96
C GLU A 595 23.72 -35.07 21.32
N ASP A 596 23.41 -36.37 21.18
CA ASP A 596 24.28 -37.34 20.51
C ASP A 596 24.39 -37.02 19.00
N LEU A 597 23.29 -36.76 18.32
CA LEU A 597 23.26 -36.42 16.90
C LEU A 597 24.11 -35.19 16.60
N THR A 598 24.00 -34.15 17.41
CA THR A 598 24.73 -32.89 17.22
C THR A 598 26.16 -32.95 17.73
N GLY A 599 26.50 -33.93 18.56
CA GLY A 599 27.80 -34.06 19.22
C GLY A 599 27.95 -33.19 20.48
N LEU A 600 26.84 -32.67 21.03
CA LEU A 600 26.85 -31.96 22.32
C LEU A 600 27.27 -32.85 23.47
N SER A 601 26.85 -34.12 23.47
CA SER A 601 27.26 -35.09 24.49
C SER A 601 28.78 -35.18 24.62
N ASN A 602 29.52 -35.14 23.50
CA ASN A 602 30.99 -35.17 23.50
C ASN A 602 31.59 -33.87 24.04
N LEU A 603 31.02 -32.70 23.62
CA LEU A 603 31.47 -31.40 24.10
C LEU A 603 31.26 -31.25 25.62
N MET A 604 30.17 -31.79 26.15
CA MET A 604 29.89 -31.77 27.60
C MET A 604 30.79 -32.71 28.39
N SER A 605 31.18 -33.84 27.82
CA SER A 605 32.11 -34.76 28.49
C SER A 605 33.55 -34.22 28.56
N ASP A 606 33.93 -33.34 27.62
CA ASP A 606 35.25 -32.71 27.55
C ASP A 606 35.36 -31.45 28.43
N MET A 607 34.25 -30.94 28.96
CA MET A 607 34.21 -29.77 29.88
C MET A 607 34.43 -30.22 31.32
N ASN A 608 35.42 -29.65 32.00
CA ASN A 608 35.54 -29.75 33.46
C ASN A 608 34.39 -28.94 34.10
N PHE A 609 33.49 -29.64 34.79
CA PHE A 609 32.31 -29.03 35.44
C PHE A 609 32.64 -28.01 36.53
N ASP A 610 33.88 -27.95 37.00
CA ASP A 610 34.34 -26.98 38.01
C ASP A 610 34.41 -25.54 37.48
N ASP A 611 34.39 -25.34 36.18
CA ASP A 611 34.43 -24.02 35.52
C ASP A 611 33.04 -23.49 35.04
N VAL A 612 31.98 -24.26 35.26
CA VAL A 612 30.64 -23.90 34.79
C VAL A 612 29.86 -23.15 35.89
N ILE A 613 29.63 -21.85 35.68
CA ILE A 613 28.69 -21.10 36.52
C ILE A 613 27.27 -21.54 36.16
N VAL A 614 26.65 -22.31 37.04
CA VAL A 614 25.22 -22.67 36.91
C VAL A 614 24.39 -21.46 37.33
N CYS A 615 23.85 -20.73 36.37
CA CYS A 615 22.79 -19.74 36.65
C CYS A 615 21.51 -20.53 36.98
N SER A 616 20.88 -20.23 38.11
CA SER A 616 19.60 -20.84 38.50
C SER A 616 18.48 -20.34 37.53
N ASP A 617 17.47 -21.20 37.31
CA ASP A 617 16.31 -20.88 36.44
C ASP A 617 15.51 -19.62 36.90
N ASP A 618 15.82 -19.07 38.07
CA ASP A 618 15.20 -17.86 38.63
C ASP A 618 15.79 -16.53 38.10
N ASP A 619 16.88 -16.58 37.32
CA ASP A 619 17.55 -15.39 36.76
C ASP A 619 17.12 -15.05 35.32
N PHE A 620 16.07 -15.70 34.79
CA PHE A 620 15.57 -15.43 33.42
C PHE A 620 14.11 -15.03 33.37
#